data_c184eaa607b71984cfb5ab98ad92c195
#
_entry.id   c184eaa607b71984cfb5ab98ad92c195
#
_cell.length_a   1.000
_cell.length_b   1.000
_cell.length_c   1.000
_cell.angle_alpha   90.00
_cell.angle_beta   90.00
_cell.angle_gamma   90.00
#
_symmetry.space_group_name_H-M   'P 1'
#
loop_
_entity.id
_entity.type
_entity.pdbx_description
1 polymer ?
#
loop_
_entity_poly.entity_id
_entity_poly.type
_entity_poly.pdbx_seq_one_letter_code
_entity_poly.pdbx_strand_id
1 'polypeptide(L)'
;MKKLVHVLLFLPFAILAGCDGAKYPIDDPAVIKTDDRLIGKWGEKKHGHGYYCVSKTDDYHYFIAMLSKKKDIVDSETAFLSVIDSARFLNIRSENDQHMASYIFLRILDIDTRKIKVAGIKDTMLNSMKSPSEIRTYIASHINYPALYSDTEVLYKVK
;
A
#
# COMPACT_ATOMS: atom_id res chain seq x y z
N MET A 1 24.63 33.24 3.46
CA MET A 1 23.20 33.18 3.16
C MET A 1 22.99 32.19 2.03
N LYS A 2 22.77 30.91 2.30
CA LYS A 2 22.51 29.86 1.30
C LYS A 2 21.34 28.98 1.77
N LYS A 3 20.20 29.26 1.24
CA LYS A 3 19.12 28.41 0.76
C LYS A 3 18.95 27.06 1.45
N LEU A 4 18.23 27.11 2.54
CA LEU A 4 17.55 25.97 3.16
C LEU A 4 16.11 25.99 2.67
N VAL A 5 15.85 25.47 1.48
CA VAL A 5 14.50 25.25 0.96
C VAL A 5 14.58 24.05 0.04
N HIS A 6 13.88 22.99 0.36
CA HIS A 6 13.28 21.95 -0.49
C HIS A 6 13.32 20.55 0.14
N VAL A 7 12.83 20.42 1.37
CA VAL A 7 12.49 19.10 1.90
C VAL A 7 11.13 19.23 2.59
N LEU A 8 10.09 19.53 1.82
CA LEU A 8 8.74 19.54 2.39
C LEU A 8 7.69 19.41 1.29
N LEU A 9 7.69 18.31 0.53
CA LEU A 9 6.62 18.10 -0.44
C LEU A 9 6.43 16.63 -0.89
N PHE A 10 6.57 15.68 0.04
CA PHE A 10 6.14 14.30 -0.20
C PHE A 10 5.12 13.90 0.87
N LEU A 11 3.98 14.58 0.88
CA LEU A 11 3.06 14.49 2.01
C LEU A 11 1.73 13.77 1.79
N PRO A 12 1.42 12.99 0.76
CA PRO A 12 0.26 12.13 0.92
C PRO A 12 0.59 10.72 1.42
N PHE A 13 1.76 10.18 1.10
CA PHE A 13 2.16 8.87 1.66
C PHE A 13 2.97 8.97 2.96
N ALA A 14 3.44 10.15 3.33
CA ALA A 14 4.15 10.39 4.59
C ALA A 14 3.24 10.24 5.84
N ILE A 15 1.92 10.12 5.67
CA ILE A 15 1.01 9.79 6.77
C ILE A 15 1.16 8.31 7.17
N LEU A 16 1.71 7.46 6.30
CA LEU A 16 2.06 6.08 6.63
C LEU A 16 3.44 5.97 7.30
N ALA A 17 4.27 6.99 7.23
CA ALA A 17 5.63 7.00 7.80
C ALA A 17 5.72 7.09 9.34
N GLY A 18 4.59 7.01 10.03
CA GLY A 18 4.53 6.97 11.50
C GLY A 18 4.03 5.64 12.07
N CYS A 19 3.69 4.66 11.24
CA CYS A 19 3.39 3.32 11.69
C CYS A 19 4.55 2.42 11.28
N ASP A 20 5.31 1.93 12.26
CA ASP A 20 6.11 0.73 12.05
C ASP A 20 5.15 -0.32 11.50
N GLY A 21 5.34 -0.75 10.25
CA GLY A 21 4.44 -1.69 9.60
C GLY A 21 4.36 -3.01 10.37
N ALA A 22 3.31 -3.81 10.13
CA ALA A 22 3.18 -5.12 10.73
C ALA A 22 4.38 -6.01 10.34
N LYS A 23 4.83 -6.86 11.27
CA LYS A 23 5.94 -7.80 11.02
C LYS A 23 5.55 -8.94 10.08
N TYR A 24 4.27 -9.24 9.97
CA TYR A 24 3.74 -10.35 9.19
C TYR A 24 2.65 -9.86 8.24
N PRO A 25 2.47 -10.50 7.09
CA PRO A 25 1.36 -10.21 6.18
C PRO A 25 0.03 -10.76 6.72
N ILE A 26 -1.07 -10.45 6.03
CA ILE A 26 -2.39 -11.05 6.30
C ILE A 26 -2.38 -12.55 5.96
N ASP A 27 -1.74 -12.93 4.86
CA ASP A 27 -1.56 -14.32 4.44
C ASP A 27 -0.09 -14.60 4.13
N ASP A 28 0.36 -15.82 4.43
CA ASP A 28 1.67 -16.33 4.05
C ASP A 28 1.58 -17.85 3.84
N PRO A 29 1.84 -18.36 2.62
CA PRO A 29 2.19 -17.62 1.40
C PRO A 29 1.00 -16.90 0.76
N ALA A 30 1.27 -16.07 -0.25
CA ALA A 30 0.26 -15.45 -1.10
C ALA A 30 -0.52 -16.53 -1.87
N VAL A 31 -1.85 -16.51 -1.75
CA VAL A 31 -2.73 -17.53 -2.36
C VAL A 31 -3.75 -16.94 -3.33
N ILE A 32 -3.90 -15.62 -3.36
CA ILE A 32 -4.83 -14.92 -4.24
C ILE A 32 -4.10 -14.46 -5.49
N LYS A 33 -4.60 -14.86 -6.67
CA LYS A 33 -4.04 -14.40 -7.94
C LYS A 33 -4.15 -12.90 -8.10
N THR A 34 -3.20 -12.34 -8.82
CA THR A 34 -3.18 -10.92 -9.17
C THR A 34 -4.43 -10.50 -9.93
N ASP A 35 -4.91 -9.29 -9.66
CA ASP A 35 -6.00 -8.64 -10.39
C ASP A 35 -5.40 -7.69 -11.43
N ASP A 36 -5.60 -7.96 -12.70
CA ASP A 36 -5.01 -7.18 -13.80
C ASP A 36 -5.49 -5.72 -13.83
N ARG A 37 -6.60 -5.42 -13.17
CA ARG A 37 -7.09 -4.03 -13.03
C ARG A 37 -6.14 -3.16 -12.23
N LEU A 38 -5.36 -3.74 -11.31
CA LEU A 38 -4.33 -3.02 -10.54
C LEU A 38 -3.12 -2.63 -11.39
N ILE A 39 -2.88 -3.33 -12.50
CA ILE A 39 -1.70 -3.11 -13.33
C ILE A 39 -1.80 -1.77 -14.07
N GLY A 40 -0.69 -1.02 -14.05
CA GLY A 40 -0.52 0.24 -14.77
C GLY A 40 0.04 1.36 -13.93
N LYS A 41 -0.15 2.59 -14.41
CA LYS A 41 0.32 3.80 -13.73
C LYS A 41 -0.83 4.47 -13.02
N TRP A 42 -0.61 4.83 -11.76
CA TRP A 42 -1.63 5.39 -10.87
C TRP A 42 -1.10 6.63 -10.17
N GLY A 43 -1.87 7.69 -10.15
CA GLY A 43 -1.46 8.95 -9.52
C GLY A 43 -2.66 9.76 -9.03
N GLU A 44 -2.39 10.76 -8.21
CA GLU A 44 -3.40 11.70 -7.73
C GLU A 44 -3.80 12.71 -8.81
N LYS A 45 -5.08 13.08 -8.83
CA LYS A 45 -5.61 14.00 -9.83
C LYS A 45 -5.06 15.43 -9.74
N LYS A 46 -4.71 15.89 -8.53
CA LYS A 46 -4.42 17.31 -8.25
C LYS A 46 -2.95 17.65 -8.02
N HIS A 47 -2.11 16.71 -7.68
CA HIS A 47 -0.79 17.03 -7.12
C HIS A 47 0.40 16.50 -7.90
N GLY A 48 0.27 16.07 -9.11
CA GLY A 48 1.33 15.78 -10.11
C GLY A 48 2.77 15.60 -9.58
N HIS A 49 2.97 15.06 -8.37
CA HIS A 49 4.29 14.91 -7.75
C HIS A 49 5.01 13.63 -8.12
N GLY A 50 4.30 12.69 -8.72
CA GLY A 50 4.79 11.38 -9.12
C GLY A 50 3.61 10.45 -9.37
N TYR A 51 3.92 9.20 -9.64
CA TYR A 51 2.93 8.15 -9.85
C TYR A 51 3.50 6.79 -9.47
N TYR A 52 2.60 5.85 -9.19
CA TYR A 52 2.93 4.46 -8.93
C TYR A 52 2.82 3.67 -10.22
N CYS A 53 3.84 2.88 -10.53
CA CYS A 53 3.81 1.92 -11.62
C CYS A 53 3.68 0.53 -11.03
N VAL A 54 2.52 -0.09 -11.26
CA VAL A 54 2.23 -1.45 -10.77
C VAL A 54 2.38 -2.42 -11.93
N SER A 55 3.21 -3.44 -11.76
CA SER A 55 3.42 -4.54 -12.70
C SER A 55 3.35 -5.88 -11.98
N LYS A 56 3.14 -6.97 -12.73
CA LYS A 56 3.24 -8.33 -12.21
C LYS A 56 4.69 -8.77 -12.11
N THR A 57 5.02 -9.48 -11.02
CA THR A 57 6.25 -10.27 -10.93
C THR A 57 5.97 -11.74 -11.28
N ASP A 58 4.83 -12.25 -10.83
CA ASP A 58 4.31 -13.59 -11.10
C ASP A 58 2.78 -13.62 -10.97
N ASP A 59 2.16 -14.80 -10.92
CA ASP A 59 0.70 -14.96 -10.83
C ASP A 59 0.11 -14.45 -9.50
N TYR A 60 0.92 -14.22 -8.46
CA TYR A 60 0.47 -13.86 -7.12
C TYR A 60 1.03 -12.54 -6.62
N HIS A 61 2.11 -12.03 -7.23
CA HIS A 61 2.82 -10.86 -6.72
C HIS A 61 2.87 -9.72 -7.73
N TYR A 62 2.91 -8.52 -7.18
CA TYR A 62 3.14 -7.27 -7.88
C TYR A 62 4.50 -6.67 -7.49
N PHE A 63 5.06 -5.92 -8.42
CA PHE A 63 6.10 -4.95 -8.18
C PHE A 63 5.48 -3.56 -8.31
N ILE A 64 5.70 -2.71 -7.28
CA ILE A 64 5.22 -1.33 -7.23
C ILE A 64 6.43 -0.43 -7.23
N ALA A 65 6.60 0.38 -8.27
CA ALA A 65 7.63 1.41 -8.31
C ALA A 65 6.99 2.78 -8.14
N MET A 66 7.50 3.57 -7.20
CA MET A 66 7.18 4.99 -7.09
C MET A 66 8.11 5.77 -8.02
N LEU A 67 7.54 6.53 -8.94
CA LEU A 67 8.28 7.32 -9.89
C LEU A 67 8.07 8.81 -9.64
N SER A 68 9.17 9.57 -9.71
CA SER A 68 9.15 11.03 -9.72
C SER A 68 8.51 11.56 -11.00
N LYS A 69 8.25 12.89 -11.08
CA LYS A 69 7.85 13.56 -12.32
C LYS A 69 8.85 13.37 -13.46
N LYS A 70 10.13 13.21 -13.14
CA LYS A 70 11.20 12.96 -14.12
C LYS A 70 11.30 11.50 -14.54
N LYS A 71 10.40 10.65 -14.03
CA LYS A 71 10.35 9.20 -14.26
C LYS A 71 11.50 8.41 -13.63
N ASP A 72 12.22 9.00 -12.71
CA ASP A 72 13.21 8.27 -11.90
C ASP A 72 12.47 7.44 -10.85
N ILE A 73 12.91 6.20 -10.64
CA ILE A 73 12.43 5.37 -9.53
C ILE A 73 12.99 5.97 -8.24
N VAL A 74 12.10 6.38 -7.36
CA VAL A 74 12.47 6.94 -6.04
C VAL A 74 12.30 5.92 -4.93
N ASP A 75 11.44 4.91 -5.14
CA ASP A 75 11.22 3.81 -4.22
C ASP A 75 10.58 2.63 -4.95
N SER A 76 10.69 1.41 -4.39
CA SER A 76 10.05 0.23 -4.94
C SER A 76 9.72 -0.79 -3.86
N GLU A 77 8.58 -1.47 -4.03
CA GLU A 77 8.04 -2.41 -3.07
C GLU A 77 7.45 -3.63 -3.80
N THR A 78 7.30 -4.71 -3.07
CA THR A 78 6.54 -5.88 -3.54
C THR A 78 5.18 -5.92 -2.85
N ALA A 79 4.18 -6.49 -3.52
CA ALA A 79 2.85 -6.59 -2.95
C ALA A 79 2.12 -7.85 -3.42
N PHE A 80 1.10 -8.25 -2.67
CA PHE A 80 0.19 -9.32 -3.05
C PHE A 80 -1.20 -9.11 -2.42
N LEU A 81 -2.20 -9.82 -2.95
CA LEU A 81 -3.57 -9.70 -2.50
C LEU A 81 -3.89 -10.71 -1.39
N SER A 82 -4.70 -10.26 -0.43
CA SER A 82 -5.42 -11.07 0.54
C SER A 82 -6.92 -10.78 0.49
N VAL A 83 -7.74 -11.77 0.83
CA VAL A 83 -9.18 -11.62 0.94
C VAL A 83 -9.64 -12.05 2.33
N ILE A 84 -10.38 -11.17 3.01
CA ILE A 84 -11.07 -11.46 4.27
C ILE A 84 -12.55 -11.21 4.03
N ASP A 85 -13.36 -12.26 4.14
CA ASP A 85 -14.76 -12.27 3.71
C ASP A 85 -14.87 -11.83 2.24
N SER A 86 -15.46 -10.68 1.95
CA SER A 86 -15.53 -10.11 0.60
C SER A 86 -14.56 -8.93 0.40
N ALA A 87 -13.88 -8.50 1.43
CA ALA A 87 -12.96 -7.37 1.36
C ALA A 87 -11.58 -7.80 0.86
N ARG A 88 -11.02 -7.00 -0.05
CA ARG A 88 -9.69 -7.23 -0.63
C ARG A 88 -8.68 -6.28 -0.03
N PHE A 89 -7.52 -6.82 0.30
CA PHE A 89 -6.41 -6.08 0.87
C PHE A 89 -5.16 -6.28 0.01
N LEU A 90 -4.45 -5.21 -0.25
CA LEU A 90 -3.11 -5.26 -0.80
C LEU A 90 -2.12 -5.25 0.37
N ASN A 91 -1.34 -6.31 0.51
CA ASN A 91 -0.21 -6.38 1.42
C ASN A 91 0.99 -5.80 0.70
N ILE A 92 1.50 -4.66 1.13
CA ILE A 92 2.68 -4.03 0.57
C ILE A 92 3.85 -4.32 1.50
N ARG A 93 4.88 -4.98 0.98
CA ARG A 93 6.09 -5.31 1.70
C ARG A 93 7.16 -4.28 1.41
N SER A 94 7.54 -3.57 2.45
CA SER A 94 8.68 -2.65 2.45
C SER A 94 9.86 -3.28 3.21
N GLU A 95 11.08 -2.99 2.79
CA GLU A 95 12.30 -3.39 3.51
C GLU A 95 13.03 -2.12 3.98
N ASN A 96 13.36 -2.07 5.27
CA ASN A 96 14.18 -0.98 5.79
C ASN A 96 15.68 -1.24 5.53
N ASP A 97 16.53 -0.27 5.86
CA ASP A 97 17.99 -0.35 5.71
C ASP A 97 18.64 -1.52 6.47
N GLN A 98 17.95 -2.11 7.43
CA GLN A 98 18.38 -3.30 8.20
C GLN A 98 17.85 -4.60 7.59
N HIS A 99 17.26 -4.57 6.40
CA HIS A 99 16.61 -5.70 5.72
C HIS A 99 15.46 -6.34 6.51
N MET A 100 14.87 -5.60 7.45
CA MET A 100 13.67 -6.07 8.15
C MET A 100 12.45 -5.73 7.30
N ALA A 101 11.70 -6.76 6.92
CA ALA A 101 10.45 -6.59 6.21
C ALA A 101 9.38 -6.02 7.15
N SER A 102 8.62 -5.07 6.65
CA SER A 102 7.38 -4.60 7.26
C SER A 102 6.27 -4.60 6.24
N TYR A 103 5.03 -4.74 6.70
CA TYR A 103 3.86 -4.82 5.83
C TYR A 103 2.89 -3.69 6.13
N ILE A 104 2.46 -3.03 5.07
CA ILE A 104 1.38 -2.04 5.07
C ILE A 104 0.18 -2.67 4.38
N PHE A 105 -1.01 -2.44 4.89
CA PHE A 105 -2.24 -3.00 4.35
C PHE A 105 -3.13 -1.91 3.79
N LEU A 106 -3.46 -2.01 2.50
CA LEU A 106 -4.43 -1.15 1.84
C LEU A 106 -5.70 -1.94 1.51
N ARG A 107 -6.83 -1.57 2.10
CA ARG A 107 -8.13 -2.09 1.70
C ARG A 107 -8.52 -1.48 0.36
N ILE A 108 -8.83 -2.32 -0.63
CA ILE A 108 -9.36 -1.89 -1.92
C ILE A 108 -10.88 -1.75 -1.75
N LEU A 109 -11.36 -0.50 -1.78
CA LEU A 109 -12.77 -0.17 -1.62
C LEU A 109 -13.52 -0.22 -2.95
N ASP A 110 -12.87 0.22 -4.03
CA ASP A 110 -13.41 0.23 -5.39
C ASP A 110 -12.26 0.21 -6.39
N ILE A 111 -12.46 -0.43 -7.53
CA ILE A 111 -11.49 -0.45 -8.63
C ILE A 111 -12.22 -0.57 -9.96
N ASP A 112 -11.96 0.37 -10.84
CA ASP A 112 -12.37 0.34 -12.23
C ASP A 112 -11.18 0.62 -13.19
N THR A 113 -11.43 0.75 -14.47
CA THR A 113 -10.38 0.97 -15.48
C THR A 113 -9.70 2.34 -15.39
N ARG A 114 -10.23 3.27 -14.61
CA ARG A 114 -9.79 4.67 -14.53
C ARG A 114 -9.36 5.12 -13.15
N LYS A 115 -9.86 4.47 -12.09
CA LYS A 115 -9.58 4.84 -10.70
C LYS A 115 -9.51 3.62 -9.79
N ILE A 116 -8.72 3.76 -8.74
CA ILE A 116 -8.69 2.86 -7.58
C ILE A 116 -9.00 3.70 -6.35
N LYS A 117 -9.88 3.19 -5.48
CA LYS A 117 -10.21 3.77 -4.20
C LYS A 117 -9.69 2.86 -3.10
N VAL A 118 -8.83 3.37 -2.23
CA VAL A 118 -8.19 2.60 -1.16
C VAL A 118 -8.29 3.29 0.19
N ALA A 119 -8.13 2.53 1.26
CA ALA A 119 -7.92 3.04 2.61
C ALA A 119 -6.87 2.19 3.33
N GLY A 120 -5.88 2.83 3.92
CA GLY A 120 -4.84 2.16 4.70
C GLY A 120 -5.37 1.67 6.04
N ILE A 121 -4.84 0.58 6.56
CA ILE A 121 -5.04 0.20 7.96
C ILE A 121 -4.04 0.97 8.81
N LYS A 122 -4.51 1.70 9.83
CA LYS A 122 -3.70 2.59 10.69
C LYS A 122 -3.61 2.13 12.15
N ASP A 123 -3.78 0.85 12.42
CA ASP A 123 -3.81 0.34 13.78
C ASP A 123 -2.42 -0.17 14.22
N THR A 124 -1.87 0.46 15.24
CA THR A 124 -0.56 0.10 15.82
C THR A 124 -0.55 -1.26 16.52
N MET A 125 -1.71 -1.82 16.86
CA MET A 125 -1.82 -3.15 17.45
C MET A 125 -1.25 -4.25 16.52
N LEU A 126 -1.29 -4.03 15.21
CA LEU A 126 -0.74 -4.98 14.23
C LEU A 126 0.77 -5.22 14.42
N ASN A 127 1.50 -4.24 14.94
CA ASN A 127 2.95 -4.36 15.17
C ASN A 127 3.30 -5.36 16.28
N SER A 128 2.38 -5.61 17.20
CA SER A 128 2.55 -6.53 18.32
C SER A 128 2.18 -7.98 18.00
N MET A 129 1.54 -8.22 16.85
CA MET A 129 1.08 -9.52 16.42
C MET A 129 2.24 -10.39 15.97
N LYS A 130 2.13 -11.70 16.21
CA LYS A 130 3.24 -12.67 16.11
C LYS A 130 3.08 -13.64 14.94
N SER A 131 1.98 -13.53 14.19
CA SER A 131 1.71 -14.42 13.06
C SER A 131 0.73 -13.83 12.06
N PRO A 132 0.72 -14.30 10.80
CA PRO A 132 -0.29 -13.95 9.81
C PRO A 132 -1.73 -14.25 10.31
N SER A 133 -1.91 -15.37 11.00
CA SER A 133 -3.22 -15.77 11.53
C SER A 133 -3.76 -14.79 12.57
N GLU A 134 -2.91 -14.24 13.45
CA GLU A 134 -3.31 -13.22 14.42
C GLU A 134 -3.74 -11.94 13.71
N ILE A 135 -2.96 -11.48 12.71
CA ILE A 135 -3.27 -10.30 11.90
C ILE A 135 -4.59 -10.49 11.18
N ARG A 136 -4.77 -11.63 10.51
CA ARG A 136 -5.99 -11.95 9.79
C ARG A 136 -7.22 -11.94 10.71
N THR A 137 -7.13 -12.60 11.87
CA THR A 137 -8.22 -12.68 12.85
C THR A 137 -8.58 -11.29 13.38
N TYR A 138 -7.57 -10.48 13.69
CA TYR A 138 -7.78 -9.12 14.17
C TYR A 138 -8.49 -8.25 13.12
N ILE A 139 -7.99 -8.22 11.88
CA ILE A 139 -8.61 -7.45 10.81
C ILE A 139 -10.04 -7.94 10.56
N ALA A 140 -10.28 -9.24 10.52
CA ALA A 140 -11.62 -9.82 10.34
C ALA A 140 -12.61 -9.35 11.41
N SER A 141 -12.19 -9.36 12.68
CA SER A 141 -13.04 -8.92 13.80
C SER A 141 -13.31 -7.40 13.82
N HIS A 142 -12.46 -6.60 13.16
CA HIS A 142 -12.56 -5.14 13.15
C HIS A 142 -12.87 -4.56 11.75
N ILE A 143 -13.16 -5.40 10.77
CA ILE A 143 -13.29 -5.04 9.35
C ILE A 143 -14.32 -3.94 9.07
N ASN A 144 -15.33 -3.83 9.92
CA ASN A 144 -16.42 -2.84 9.83
C ASN A 144 -16.23 -1.63 10.75
N TYR A 145 -15.12 -1.54 11.50
CA TYR A 145 -14.84 -0.39 12.34
C TYR A 145 -14.18 0.74 11.54
N PRO A 146 -14.81 1.91 11.39
CA PRO A 146 -14.22 3.01 10.64
C PRO A 146 -12.86 3.47 11.20
N ALA A 147 -12.67 3.36 12.52
CA ALA A 147 -11.43 3.75 13.18
C ALA A 147 -10.22 2.88 12.79
N LEU A 148 -10.45 1.68 12.22
CA LEU A 148 -9.37 0.83 11.71
C LEU A 148 -8.66 1.46 10.50
N TYR A 149 -9.34 2.33 9.76
CA TYR A 149 -8.87 2.81 8.47
C TYR A 149 -8.44 4.28 8.51
N SER A 150 -7.47 4.61 7.65
CA SER A 150 -7.15 5.99 7.28
C SER A 150 -8.27 6.60 6.42
N ASP A 151 -8.12 7.91 6.12
CA ASP A 151 -8.95 8.55 5.11
C ASP A 151 -8.82 7.82 3.77
N THR A 152 -9.90 7.86 3.01
CA THR A 152 -9.95 7.23 1.69
C THR A 152 -9.15 8.02 0.67
N GLU A 153 -8.27 7.34 -0.04
CA GLU A 153 -7.53 7.88 -1.18
C GLU A 153 -8.10 7.39 -2.51
N VAL A 154 -8.02 8.25 -3.53
CA VAL A 154 -8.43 7.91 -4.89
C VAL A 154 -7.28 8.17 -5.83
N LEU A 155 -6.77 7.10 -6.43
CA LEU A 155 -5.75 7.14 -7.47
C LEU A 155 -6.40 6.99 -8.84
N TYR A 156 -5.91 7.77 -9.80
CA TYR A 156 -6.41 7.77 -11.18
C TYR A 156 -5.38 7.17 -12.13
N LYS A 157 -5.89 6.48 -13.16
CA LYS A 157 -5.04 5.92 -14.22
C LYS A 157 -4.32 7.05 -14.94
N VAL A 158 -3.01 6.96 -15.00
CA VAL A 158 -2.14 7.89 -15.74
C VAL A 158 -1.88 7.28 -17.12
N LYS A 159 -1.97 8.10 -18.16
CA LYS A 159 -1.68 7.69 -19.53
C LYS A 159 -0.19 7.63 -19.83
#